data_42d7f28c4656a081624717140cf2b3bb
#
_entry.id   42d7f28c4656a081624717140cf2b3bb
#
_cell.length_a   1.000
_cell.length_b   1.000
_cell.length_c   1.000
_cell.angle_alpha   90.00
_cell.angle_beta   90.00
_cell.angle_gamma   90.00
#
_symmetry.space_group_name_H-M   'P 1'
#
loop_
_entity.id
_entity.type
_entity.pdbx_description
1 polymer ?
#
loop_
_entity_poly.entity_id
_entity_poly.type
_entity_poly.pdbx_seq_one_letter_code
_entity_poly.pdbx_strand_id
1 'polypeptide(L)'
;MQTSVTAGTVFQDTRKPLRLWFRAMWYVTNQKHGVSALGLKSTLGLGSYRTAWTWLHKLRYAMVRPGRDRLAGIVEVDEAYLGGEKPGKRGRGAAGKALVVVAAQEDGHRIGRIRLRRVSDASAQNLGRAVQDGVDPGTVVRTDGWSGYGQLEALGYVHQVVRQDSHIGENLLPMVNRVVSLLKRWLLGTHQGAVRISHLDYYLDEFTFRFNRRKSKSRGKLFYRLVQQAMAVDPMMGKDIKGAKAKHRTQDIVYT
;
A
#
# COMPACT_ATOMS: atom_id res chain seq x y z
N MET A 1 18.68 -34.06 -6.19
CA MET A 1 18.08 -33.04 -5.32
C MET A 1 16.67 -32.74 -5.87
N GLN A 2 15.62 -33.01 -5.12
CA GLN A 2 14.25 -32.73 -5.59
C GLN A 2 13.93 -31.25 -5.40
N THR A 3 13.69 -30.52 -6.49
CA THR A 3 13.33 -29.10 -6.44
C THR A 3 11.81 -28.98 -6.31
N SER A 4 11.34 -28.43 -5.20
CA SER A 4 9.91 -28.19 -5.02
C SER A 4 9.45 -27.03 -5.91
N VAL A 5 8.30 -27.17 -6.58
CA VAL A 5 7.68 -26.09 -7.39
C VAL A 5 7.25 -24.88 -6.54
N THR A 6 7.23 -25.01 -5.22
CA THR A 6 6.91 -23.88 -4.31
C THR A 6 8.15 -23.20 -3.74
N ALA A 7 9.35 -23.79 -3.93
CA ALA A 7 10.60 -23.21 -3.45
C ALA A 7 10.83 -21.83 -4.08
N GLY A 8 11.34 -20.88 -3.31
CA GLY A 8 11.59 -19.51 -3.78
C GLY A 8 10.34 -18.65 -4.03
N THR A 9 9.15 -19.12 -3.68
CA THR A 9 7.88 -18.41 -3.89
C THR A 9 7.18 -18.11 -2.56
N VAL A 10 6.12 -17.31 -2.61
CA VAL A 10 5.26 -17.05 -1.43
C VAL A 10 4.67 -18.33 -0.82
N PHE A 11 4.60 -19.40 -1.60
CA PHE A 11 4.07 -20.72 -1.19
C PHE A 11 5.11 -21.62 -0.51
N GLN A 12 6.35 -21.19 -0.41
CA GLN A 12 7.39 -21.99 0.23
C GLN A 12 6.95 -22.48 1.61
N ASP A 13 7.29 -23.75 1.91
CA ASP A 13 6.94 -24.45 3.16
C ASP A 13 5.44 -24.55 3.45
N THR A 14 4.59 -24.45 2.42
CA THR A 14 3.15 -24.66 2.62
C THR A 14 2.84 -26.13 2.91
N ARG A 15 2.03 -26.37 3.97
CA ARG A 15 1.50 -27.69 4.31
C ARG A 15 0.08 -27.91 3.74
N LYS A 16 -0.47 -26.93 3.05
CA LYS A 16 -1.81 -26.99 2.48
C LYS A 16 -1.73 -27.11 0.96
N PRO A 17 -2.65 -27.85 0.33
CA PRO A 17 -2.67 -28.00 -1.13
C PRO A 17 -2.71 -26.65 -1.85
N LEU A 18 -1.96 -26.51 -2.95
CA LEU A 18 -1.94 -25.29 -3.77
C LEU A 18 -3.33 -24.91 -4.28
N ARG A 19 -4.21 -25.88 -4.50
CA ARG A 19 -5.61 -25.63 -4.85
C ARG A 19 -6.32 -24.72 -3.85
N LEU A 20 -6.05 -24.85 -2.54
CA LEU A 20 -6.63 -23.96 -1.52
C LEU A 20 -6.04 -22.55 -1.62
N TRP A 21 -4.74 -22.42 -1.93
CA TRP A 21 -4.13 -21.13 -2.17
C TRP A 21 -4.74 -20.41 -3.37
N PHE A 22 -4.94 -21.11 -4.48
CA PHE A 22 -5.58 -20.53 -5.66
C PHE A 22 -7.03 -20.14 -5.39
N ARG A 23 -7.78 -20.93 -4.60
CA ARG A 23 -9.11 -20.53 -4.13
C ARG A 23 -9.07 -19.29 -3.24
N ALA A 24 -8.08 -19.17 -2.33
CA ALA A 24 -7.87 -17.97 -1.53
C ALA A 24 -7.59 -16.75 -2.42
N MET A 25 -6.68 -16.89 -3.38
CA MET A 25 -6.32 -15.80 -4.30
C MET A 25 -7.51 -15.37 -5.16
N TRP A 26 -8.28 -16.34 -5.68
CA TRP A 26 -9.51 -16.06 -6.42
C TRP A 26 -10.51 -15.31 -5.54
N TYR A 27 -10.77 -15.80 -4.34
CA TYR A 27 -11.68 -15.16 -3.41
C TYR A 27 -11.24 -13.73 -3.08
N VAL A 28 -9.97 -13.53 -2.74
CA VAL A 28 -9.41 -12.20 -2.42
C VAL A 28 -9.54 -11.24 -3.60
N THR A 29 -9.27 -11.66 -4.83
CA THR A 29 -9.33 -10.77 -6.01
C THR A 29 -10.75 -10.47 -6.47
N ASN A 30 -11.72 -11.32 -6.15
CA ASN A 30 -13.13 -11.11 -6.51
C ASN A 30 -13.88 -10.18 -5.55
N GLN A 31 -13.46 -10.06 -4.30
CA GLN A 31 -14.13 -9.18 -3.34
C GLN A 31 -13.77 -7.71 -3.58
N LYS A 32 -14.77 -6.85 -3.84
CA LYS A 32 -14.54 -5.41 -4.06
C LYS A 32 -13.99 -4.69 -2.83
N HIS A 33 -14.48 -5.06 -1.65
CA HIS A 33 -14.16 -4.37 -0.39
C HIS A 33 -12.99 -4.97 0.40
N GLY A 34 -12.29 -5.96 -0.18
CA GLY A 34 -11.25 -6.70 0.54
C GLY A 34 -11.81 -7.91 1.29
N VAL A 35 -10.94 -8.61 2.01
CA VAL A 35 -11.27 -9.85 2.72
C VAL A 35 -10.73 -9.79 4.13
N SER A 36 -11.59 -10.06 5.12
CA SER A 36 -11.15 -10.27 6.50
C SER A 36 -10.61 -11.70 6.69
N ALA A 37 -9.79 -11.90 7.72
CA ALA A 37 -9.26 -13.22 8.04
C ALA A 37 -10.36 -14.20 8.48
N LEU A 38 -11.40 -13.71 9.15
CA LEU A 38 -12.58 -14.51 9.50
C LEU A 38 -13.34 -14.94 8.25
N GLY A 39 -13.58 -14.01 7.31
CA GLY A 39 -14.23 -14.32 6.04
C GLY A 39 -13.46 -15.36 5.23
N LEU A 40 -12.12 -15.21 5.12
CA LEU A 40 -11.29 -16.19 4.42
C LEU A 40 -11.32 -17.56 5.12
N LYS A 41 -11.23 -17.58 6.46
CA LYS A 41 -11.31 -18.81 7.25
C LYS A 41 -12.60 -19.57 6.96
N SER A 42 -13.74 -18.87 7.04
CA SER A 42 -15.06 -19.45 6.83
C SER A 42 -15.22 -19.96 5.39
N THR A 43 -14.91 -19.12 4.39
CA THR A 43 -15.10 -19.48 2.97
C THR A 43 -14.27 -20.68 2.51
N LEU A 44 -13.07 -20.85 3.08
CA LEU A 44 -12.17 -21.95 2.69
C LEU A 44 -12.20 -23.15 3.65
N GLY A 45 -12.98 -23.11 4.72
CA GLY A 45 -13.00 -24.16 5.75
C GLY A 45 -11.66 -24.31 6.46
N LEU A 46 -10.92 -23.20 6.70
CA LEU A 46 -9.64 -23.28 7.40
C LEU A 46 -9.84 -23.49 8.90
N GLY A 47 -9.21 -24.48 9.50
CA GLY A 47 -9.34 -24.80 10.92
C GLY A 47 -8.83 -23.69 11.87
N SER A 48 -7.97 -22.76 11.39
CA SER A 48 -7.34 -21.75 12.24
C SER A 48 -7.45 -20.34 11.66
N TYR A 49 -7.89 -19.37 12.48
CA TYR A 49 -7.82 -17.96 12.19
C TYR A 49 -6.40 -17.50 11.84
N ARG A 50 -5.42 -17.99 12.60
CA ARG A 50 -4.01 -17.67 12.40
C ARG A 50 -3.51 -18.07 11.01
N THR A 51 -3.96 -19.21 10.48
CA THR A 51 -3.64 -19.64 9.13
C THR A 51 -4.21 -18.66 8.10
N ALA A 52 -5.49 -18.34 8.20
CA ALA A 52 -6.15 -17.38 7.29
C ALA A 52 -5.49 -15.99 7.34
N TRP A 53 -5.19 -15.50 8.56
CA TRP A 53 -4.51 -14.23 8.77
C TRP A 53 -3.10 -14.21 8.15
N THR A 54 -2.31 -15.26 8.37
CA THR A 54 -0.96 -15.39 7.79
C THR A 54 -1.02 -15.45 6.27
N TRP A 55 -1.99 -16.18 5.70
CA TRP A 55 -2.18 -16.27 4.26
C TRP A 55 -2.53 -14.92 3.64
N LEU A 56 -3.43 -14.17 4.26
CA LEU A 56 -3.76 -12.82 3.78
C LEU A 56 -2.53 -11.91 3.77
N HIS A 57 -1.67 -11.97 4.80
CA HIS A 57 -0.45 -11.16 4.83
C HIS A 57 0.57 -11.60 3.77
N LYS A 58 0.73 -12.90 3.52
CA LYS A 58 1.54 -13.39 2.41
C LYS A 58 1.00 -12.92 1.06
N LEU A 59 -0.31 -12.97 0.85
CA LEU A 59 -0.92 -12.50 -0.39
C LEU A 59 -0.81 -10.97 -0.54
N ARG A 60 -1.00 -10.19 0.53
CA ARG A 60 -0.77 -8.75 0.54
C ARG A 60 0.66 -8.39 0.15
N TYR A 61 1.62 -9.13 0.68
CA TYR A 61 3.02 -8.97 0.31
C TYR A 61 3.24 -9.20 -1.18
N ALA A 62 2.59 -10.20 -1.77
CA ALA A 62 2.66 -10.48 -3.21
C ALA A 62 1.90 -9.46 -4.08
N MET A 63 1.05 -8.61 -3.53
CA MET A 63 0.29 -7.61 -4.31
C MET A 63 1.14 -6.46 -4.85
N VAL A 64 2.37 -6.32 -4.38
CA VAL A 64 3.33 -5.34 -4.87
C VAL A 64 4.51 -6.07 -5.50
N ARG A 65 4.68 -5.90 -6.81
CA ARG A 65 5.86 -6.46 -7.50
C ARG A 65 7.11 -5.61 -7.24
N PRO A 66 8.29 -6.22 -7.15
CA PRO A 66 9.55 -5.50 -7.24
C PRO A 66 9.63 -4.71 -8.56
N GLY A 67 10.31 -3.56 -8.56
CA GLY A 67 10.51 -2.76 -9.78
C GLY A 67 9.21 -2.28 -10.45
N ARG A 68 8.14 -2.04 -9.69
CA ARG A 68 6.90 -1.47 -10.24
C ARG A 68 7.11 -0.07 -10.81
N ASP A 69 6.45 0.23 -11.92
CA ASP A 69 6.54 1.54 -12.57
C ASP A 69 6.20 2.66 -11.59
N ARG A 70 6.96 3.72 -11.59
CA ARG A 70 6.69 4.94 -10.82
C ARG A 70 5.52 5.72 -11.43
N LEU A 71 5.04 6.71 -10.71
CA LEU A 71 4.02 7.65 -11.20
C LEU A 71 4.72 8.75 -12.01
N ALA A 72 4.06 9.22 -13.08
CA ALA A 72 4.60 10.25 -13.96
C ALA A 72 3.50 11.26 -14.35
N GLY A 73 3.87 12.37 -15.00
CA GLY A 73 2.96 13.44 -15.44
C GLY A 73 2.69 14.43 -14.31
N ILE A 74 1.47 14.51 -13.82
CA ILE A 74 1.09 15.36 -12.68
C ILE A 74 0.71 14.44 -11.51
N VAL A 75 1.28 14.71 -10.34
CA VAL A 75 1.07 13.89 -9.13
C VAL A 75 0.83 14.80 -7.93
N GLU A 76 -0.32 14.64 -7.26
CA GLU A 76 -0.54 15.22 -5.95
C GLU A 76 0.14 14.39 -4.88
N VAL A 77 0.82 15.03 -3.94
CA VAL A 77 1.49 14.38 -2.80
C VAL A 77 1.15 15.09 -1.51
N ASP A 78 0.75 14.34 -0.50
CA ASP A 78 0.50 14.82 0.86
C ASP A 78 0.70 13.69 1.87
N GLU A 79 0.76 14.01 3.15
CA GLU A 79 0.83 13.02 4.21
C GLU A 79 -0.47 12.94 5.02
N ALA A 80 -0.80 11.73 5.45
CA ALA A 80 -1.97 11.46 6.28
C ALA A 80 -1.62 10.61 7.50
N TYR A 81 -2.20 10.98 8.64
CA TYR A 81 -2.14 10.16 9.85
C TYR A 81 -3.22 9.09 9.83
N LEU A 82 -2.79 7.83 10.00
CA LEU A 82 -3.64 6.66 10.10
C LEU A 82 -3.53 6.04 11.50
N GLY A 83 -4.65 5.72 12.08
CA GLY A 83 -4.75 5.11 13.42
C GLY A 83 -6.01 5.55 14.14
N GLY A 84 -6.36 4.85 15.25
CA GLY A 84 -7.52 5.18 16.06
C GLY A 84 -7.42 6.53 16.77
N GLU A 85 -8.55 7.12 17.10
CA GLU A 85 -8.59 8.27 18.00
C GLU A 85 -8.10 7.84 19.38
N LYS A 86 -7.03 8.49 19.82
CA LYS A 86 -6.57 8.44 21.19
C LYS A 86 -6.68 9.83 21.79
N PRO A 87 -7.07 9.98 23.06
CA PRO A 87 -7.00 11.27 23.76
C PRO A 87 -5.58 11.83 23.68
N GLY A 88 -5.44 13.11 23.41
CA GLY A 88 -4.13 13.78 23.37
C GLY A 88 -3.93 14.65 22.13
N LYS A 89 -2.67 14.95 21.84
CA LYS A 89 -2.25 15.86 20.78
C LYS A 89 -2.77 15.44 19.40
N ARG A 90 -3.42 16.34 18.68
CA ARG A 90 -3.85 16.16 17.29
C ARG A 90 -2.75 16.58 16.31
N GLY A 91 -2.75 16.00 15.12
CA GLY A 91 -1.78 16.37 14.06
C GLY A 91 -0.41 15.74 14.21
N ARG A 92 0.62 16.47 13.80
CA ARG A 92 2.02 16.02 13.82
C ARG A 92 2.48 15.73 15.25
N GLY A 93 3.00 14.50 15.47
CA GLY A 93 3.42 14.03 16.80
C GLY A 93 2.32 13.34 17.62
N ALA A 94 1.16 13.03 17.05
CA ALA A 94 0.11 12.26 17.72
C ALA A 94 0.58 10.82 18.01
N ALA A 95 0.72 10.48 19.29
CA ALA A 95 1.19 9.17 19.72
C ALA A 95 0.27 8.05 19.23
N GLY A 96 0.88 6.98 18.67
CA GLY A 96 0.15 5.79 18.23
C GLY A 96 -0.53 5.91 16.86
N LYS A 97 -0.25 6.97 16.08
CA LYS A 97 -0.66 7.10 14.69
C LYS A 97 0.52 6.85 13.75
N ALA A 98 0.25 6.20 12.62
CA ALA A 98 1.23 6.03 11.54
C ALA A 98 1.11 7.18 10.55
N LEU A 99 2.25 7.73 10.14
CA LEU A 99 2.33 8.72 9.07
C LEU A 99 2.49 8.00 7.73
N VAL A 100 1.64 8.33 6.76
CA VAL A 100 1.65 7.73 5.42
C VAL A 100 1.68 8.82 4.37
N VAL A 101 2.72 8.81 3.55
CA VAL A 101 2.79 9.64 2.34
C VAL A 101 1.89 9.01 1.28
N VAL A 102 1.04 9.82 0.70
CA VAL A 102 0.08 9.46 -0.34
C VAL A 102 0.42 10.22 -1.61
N ALA A 103 0.74 9.53 -2.68
CA ALA A 103 0.93 10.11 -4.00
C ALA A 103 -0.20 9.64 -4.93
N ALA A 104 -0.88 10.57 -5.59
CA ALA A 104 -2.00 10.31 -6.48
C ALA A 104 -1.75 10.94 -7.85
N GLN A 105 -1.65 10.10 -8.88
CA GLN A 105 -1.44 10.52 -10.26
C GLN A 105 -2.74 11.07 -10.87
N GLU A 106 -2.63 12.17 -11.59
CA GLU A 106 -3.71 12.71 -12.40
C GLU A 106 -3.90 11.88 -13.68
N ASP A 107 -5.14 11.59 -14.04
CA ASP A 107 -5.55 10.88 -15.27
C ASP A 107 -6.76 11.63 -15.86
N GLY A 108 -6.48 12.76 -16.52
CA GLY A 108 -7.48 13.76 -16.90
C GLY A 108 -8.19 14.29 -15.64
N HIS A 109 -9.53 14.29 -15.63
CA HIS A 109 -10.30 14.71 -14.44
C HIS A 109 -10.45 13.59 -13.38
N ARG A 110 -9.65 12.54 -13.43
CA ARG A 110 -9.78 11.36 -12.55
C ARG A 110 -8.46 11.06 -11.85
N ILE A 111 -8.57 10.34 -10.73
CA ILE A 111 -7.39 9.80 -10.08
C ILE A 111 -6.90 8.61 -10.90
N GLY A 112 -5.66 8.63 -11.31
CA GLY A 112 -4.96 7.55 -11.97
C GLY A 112 -4.48 6.48 -11.00
N ARG A 113 -3.19 6.20 -11.02
CA ARG A 113 -2.52 5.29 -10.07
C ARG A 113 -2.16 6.03 -8.79
N ILE A 114 -2.02 5.27 -7.71
CA ILE A 114 -1.57 5.79 -6.42
C ILE A 114 -0.33 5.06 -5.93
N ARG A 115 0.42 5.72 -5.03
CA ARG A 115 1.45 5.12 -4.18
C ARG A 115 1.20 5.52 -2.74
N LEU A 116 1.39 4.58 -1.84
CA LEU A 116 1.28 4.77 -0.40
C LEU A 116 2.57 4.28 0.24
N ARG A 117 3.15 5.08 1.12
CA ARG A 117 4.35 4.71 1.86
C ARG A 117 4.27 5.21 3.30
N ARG A 118 4.41 4.32 4.24
CA ARG A 118 4.57 4.69 5.64
C ARG A 118 5.97 5.27 5.86
N VAL A 119 6.04 6.37 6.59
CA VAL A 119 7.28 7.04 6.98
C VAL A 119 7.34 7.19 8.51
N SER A 120 8.54 7.39 9.05
CA SER A 120 8.72 7.60 10.49
C SER A 120 8.24 8.97 10.94
N ASP A 121 8.50 9.98 10.12
CA ASP A 121 8.19 11.39 10.39
C ASP A 121 8.06 12.18 9.08
N ALA A 122 7.63 13.45 9.17
CA ALA A 122 7.48 14.37 8.05
C ALA A 122 8.76 15.19 7.77
N SER A 123 9.95 14.64 8.03
CA SER A 123 11.21 15.27 7.66
C SER A 123 11.41 15.29 6.15
N ALA A 124 12.18 16.27 5.67
CA ALA A 124 12.51 16.40 4.26
C ALA A 124 13.12 15.10 3.70
N GLN A 125 14.01 14.45 4.45
CA GLN A 125 14.64 13.20 4.05
C GLN A 125 13.62 12.08 3.83
N ASN A 126 12.67 11.88 4.76
CA ASN A 126 11.69 10.80 4.68
C ASN A 126 10.64 11.06 3.60
N LEU A 127 10.18 12.31 3.48
CA LEU A 127 9.24 12.71 2.43
C LEU A 127 9.89 12.63 1.05
N GLY A 128 11.10 13.16 0.89
CA GLY A 128 11.85 13.08 -0.37
C GLY A 128 12.05 11.64 -0.83
N ARG A 129 12.50 10.74 0.07
CA ARG A 129 12.62 9.31 -0.25
C ARG A 129 11.29 8.68 -0.65
N ALA A 130 10.20 9.05 0.03
CA ALA A 130 8.88 8.50 -0.31
C ALA A 130 8.44 8.92 -1.72
N VAL A 131 8.74 10.15 -2.12
CA VAL A 131 8.48 10.65 -3.48
C VAL A 131 9.38 9.94 -4.48
N GLN A 132 10.69 9.87 -4.27
CA GLN A 132 11.65 9.21 -5.16
C GLN A 132 11.33 7.74 -5.43
N ASP A 133 10.84 7.01 -4.43
CA ASP A 133 10.46 5.60 -4.59
C ASP A 133 9.17 5.41 -5.40
N GLY A 134 8.30 6.40 -5.41
CA GLY A 134 6.96 6.30 -5.99
C GLY A 134 6.72 7.08 -7.26
N VAL A 135 7.55 8.08 -7.56
CA VAL A 135 7.35 9.07 -8.63
C VAL A 135 8.60 9.20 -9.47
N ASP A 136 8.44 9.24 -10.80
CA ASP A 136 9.57 9.40 -11.72
C ASP A 136 10.14 10.83 -11.67
N PRO A 137 11.46 11.01 -11.77
CA PRO A 137 12.07 12.33 -11.97
C PRO A 137 11.44 13.08 -13.16
N GLY A 138 11.44 14.40 -13.11
CA GLY A 138 10.81 15.25 -14.13
C GLY A 138 9.28 15.38 -14.01
N THR A 139 8.66 14.66 -13.08
CA THR A 139 7.23 14.74 -12.80
C THR A 139 6.86 16.07 -12.13
N VAL A 140 5.71 16.62 -12.47
CA VAL A 140 5.10 17.75 -11.76
C VAL A 140 4.50 17.25 -10.45
N VAL A 141 5.09 17.62 -9.33
CA VAL A 141 4.61 17.25 -7.99
C VAL A 141 3.92 18.42 -7.33
N ARG A 142 2.62 18.27 -7.04
CA ARG A 142 1.80 19.27 -6.34
C ARG A 142 1.72 18.93 -4.86
N THR A 143 2.03 19.89 -3.97
CA THR A 143 1.93 19.74 -2.50
C THR A 143 1.26 20.95 -1.86
N ASP A 144 0.94 20.84 -0.57
CA ASP A 144 0.40 21.94 0.26
C ASP A 144 1.46 23.01 0.64
N GLY A 145 2.71 22.82 0.23
CA GLY A 145 3.82 23.73 0.54
C GLY A 145 4.43 23.51 1.93
N TRP A 146 4.18 22.38 2.57
CA TRP A 146 4.92 22.01 3.78
C TRP A 146 6.44 22.01 3.53
N SER A 147 7.21 22.57 4.48
CA SER A 147 8.67 22.75 4.35
C SER A 147 9.44 21.43 4.10
N GLY A 148 8.90 20.28 4.53
CA GLY A 148 9.46 18.97 4.24
C GLY A 148 9.50 18.59 2.75
N TYR A 149 8.76 19.31 1.89
CA TYR A 149 8.80 19.12 0.43
C TYR A 149 9.74 20.11 -0.29
N GLY A 150 10.38 21.04 0.43
CA GLY A 150 11.20 22.10 -0.17
C GLY A 150 12.40 21.62 -0.99
N GLN A 151 12.84 20.37 -0.81
CA GLN A 151 13.95 19.79 -1.58
C GLN A 151 13.55 19.11 -2.90
N LEU A 152 12.25 19.07 -3.26
CA LEU A 152 11.78 18.31 -4.42
C LEU A 152 12.39 18.78 -5.73
N GLU A 153 12.64 20.09 -5.91
CA GLU A 153 13.31 20.61 -7.09
C GLU A 153 14.74 20.11 -7.20
N ALA A 154 15.48 20.12 -6.10
CA ALA A 154 16.85 19.57 -6.05
C ALA A 154 16.90 18.05 -6.31
N LEU A 155 15.80 17.34 -6.09
CA LEU A 155 15.63 15.92 -6.39
C LEU A 155 15.16 15.65 -7.83
N GLY A 156 15.06 16.69 -8.67
CA GLY A 156 14.72 16.59 -10.10
C GLY A 156 13.22 16.59 -10.41
N TYR A 157 12.37 17.13 -9.54
CA TYR A 157 10.93 17.28 -9.76
C TYR A 157 10.56 18.71 -10.10
N VAL A 158 9.47 18.90 -10.84
CA VAL A 158 8.84 20.23 -11.01
C VAL A 158 7.89 20.42 -9.84
N HIS A 159 8.31 21.16 -8.80
CA HIS A 159 7.53 21.34 -7.60
C HIS A 159 6.52 22.48 -7.75
N GLN A 160 5.25 22.19 -7.62
CA GLN A 160 4.15 23.14 -7.61
C GLN A 160 3.50 23.17 -6.23
N VAL A 161 3.65 24.31 -5.53
CA VAL A 161 3.00 24.53 -4.24
C VAL A 161 1.60 25.08 -4.50
N VAL A 162 0.58 24.34 -4.08
CA VAL A 162 -0.81 24.79 -4.11
C VAL A 162 -1.10 25.46 -2.77
N ARG A 163 -1.16 26.80 -2.75
CA ARG A 163 -1.45 27.58 -1.55
C ARG A 163 -2.94 27.93 -1.50
N GLN A 164 -3.43 28.05 -0.28
CA GLN A 164 -4.77 28.55 -0.02
C GLN A 164 -4.75 30.08 -0.12
N ASP A 165 -4.79 30.61 -1.33
CA ASP A 165 -4.99 32.03 -1.53
C ASP A 165 -6.49 32.33 -1.37
N SER A 166 -6.85 32.91 -0.22
CA SER A 166 -8.12 33.62 0.09
C SER A 166 -9.47 32.91 -0.08
N HIS A 167 -9.57 31.68 -0.53
CA HIS A 167 -10.85 30.94 -0.60
C HIS A 167 -10.96 29.95 0.56
N ILE A 168 -11.65 30.33 1.61
CA ILE A 168 -11.94 29.50 2.79
C ILE A 168 -12.72 28.28 2.33
N GLY A 169 -12.14 27.09 2.49
CA GLY A 169 -12.81 25.81 2.25
C GLY A 169 -12.46 25.06 0.96
N GLU A 170 -11.60 25.57 0.10
CA GLU A 170 -11.16 24.83 -1.08
C GLU A 170 -10.23 23.66 -0.72
N ASN A 171 -10.50 22.53 -1.33
CA ASN A 171 -9.68 21.34 -1.20
C ASN A 171 -8.49 21.43 -2.16
N LEU A 172 -7.32 21.84 -1.66
CA LEU A 172 -6.12 22.12 -2.45
C LEU A 172 -5.56 20.87 -3.16
N LEU A 173 -5.71 19.70 -2.56
CA LEU A 173 -5.22 18.41 -3.07
C LEU A 173 -6.37 17.40 -3.11
N PRO A 174 -7.36 17.59 -4.01
CA PRO A 174 -8.60 16.83 -4.00
C PRO A 174 -8.40 15.34 -4.24
N MET A 175 -7.42 14.96 -5.07
CA MET A 175 -7.15 13.56 -5.38
C MET A 175 -6.57 12.83 -4.19
N VAL A 176 -5.56 13.39 -3.54
CA VAL A 176 -4.95 12.80 -2.33
C VAL A 176 -5.97 12.71 -1.21
N ASN A 177 -6.72 13.79 -0.95
CA ASN A 177 -7.74 13.82 0.09
C ASN A 177 -8.83 12.76 -0.15
N ARG A 178 -9.22 12.55 -1.41
CA ARG A 178 -10.15 11.49 -1.80
C ARG A 178 -9.56 10.10 -1.53
N VAL A 179 -8.29 9.87 -1.88
CA VAL A 179 -7.60 8.60 -1.63
C VAL A 179 -7.51 8.32 -0.13
N VAL A 180 -7.13 9.30 0.68
CA VAL A 180 -7.05 9.21 2.15
C VAL A 180 -8.41 8.84 2.75
N SER A 181 -9.47 9.52 2.32
CA SER A 181 -10.84 9.24 2.79
C SER A 181 -11.28 7.81 2.46
N LEU A 182 -10.99 7.33 1.24
CA LEU A 182 -11.30 5.97 0.83
C LEU A 182 -10.48 4.93 1.59
N LEU A 183 -9.19 5.20 1.84
CA LEU A 183 -8.32 4.34 2.63
C LEU A 183 -8.81 4.21 4.07
N LYS A 184 -9.12 5.34 4.74
CA LYS A 184 -9.66 5.35 6.10
C LYS A 184 -10.98 4.57 6.18
N ARG A 185 -11.90 4.80 5.24
CA ARG A 185 -13.17 4.06 5.15
C ARG A 185 -12.94 2.55 4.98
N TRP A 186 -12.00 2.16 4.13
CA TRP A 186 -11.68 0.76 3.89
C TRP A 186 -11.08 0.08 5.13
N LEU A 187 -10.15 0.75 5.83
CA LEU A 187 -9.57 0.25 7.07
C LEU A 187 -10.61 0.09 8.19
N LEU A 188 -11.54 1.04 8.32
CA LEU A 188 -12.63 0.98 9.31
C LEU A 188 -13.67 -0.08 8.94
N GLY A 189 -14.14 -0.11 7.70
CA GLY A 189 -15.22 -1.00 7.26
C GLY A 189 -14.78 -2.46 7.19
N THR A 190 -13.78 -2.77 6.38
CA THR A 190 -13.35 -4.16 6.14
C THR A 190 -12.58 -4.75 7.32
N HIS A 191 -11.81 -3.93 8.03
CA HIS A 191 -10.90 -4.37 9.09
C HIS A 191 -11.27 -3.83 10.47
N GLN A 192 -12.40 -3.13 10.59
CA GLN A 192 -12.95 -2.60 11.85
C GLN A 192 -11.93 -1.82 12.68
N GLY A 193 -11.00 -1.13 12.03
CA GLY A 193 -9.92 -0.40 12.68
C GLY A 193 -8.87 -1.27 13.41
N ALA A 194 -9.00 -2.60 13.38
CA ALA A 194 -8.11 -3.53 14.07
C ALA A 194 -6.75 -3.74 13.36
N VAL A 195 -6.26 -2.73 12.64
CA VAL A 195 -4.97 -2.76 11.94
C VAL A 195 -3.87 -2.22 12.84
N ARG A 196 -2.97 -3.11 13.28
CA ARG A 196 -1.79 -2.70 14.03
C ARG A 196 -0.82 -1.96 13.12
N ILE A 197 -0.19 -0.90 13.63
CA ILE A 197 0.80 -0.10 12.88
C ILE A 197 1.94 -0.98 12.34
N SER A 198 2.37 -1.99 13.09
CA SER A 198 3.40 -2.94 12.66
C SER A 198 3.05 -3.75 11.40
N HIS A 199 1.78 -3.87 11.08
CA HIS A 199 1.29 -4.59 9.90
C HIS A 199 0.67 -3.67 8.84
N LEU A 200 0.67 -2.35 9.07
CA LEU A 200 -0.02 -1.39 8.21
C LEU A 200 0.46 -1.47 6.76
N ASP A 201 1.75 -1.67 6.53
CA ASP A 201 2.33 -1.72 5.18
C ASP A 201 1.67 -2.79 4.29
N TYR A 202 1.32 -3.95 4.85
CA TYR A 202 0.58 -4.99 4.12
C TYR A 202 -0.81 -4.54 3.67
N TYR A 203 -1.49 -3.73 4.49
CA TYR A 203 -2.80 -3.19 4.13
C TYR A 203 -2.68 -2.07 3.11
N LEU A 204 -1.65 -1.24 3.19
CA LEU A 204 -1.35 -0.23 2.17
C LEU A 204 -1.07 -0.89 0.81
N ASP A 205 -0.36 -2.02 0.80
CA ASP A 205 -0.10 -2.82 -0.40
C ASP A 205 -1.39 -3.36 -1.02
N GLU A 206 -2.28 -3.95 -0.21
CA GLU A 206 -3.58 -4.43 -0.69
C GLU A 206 -4.45 -3.28 -1.22
N PHE A 207 -4.54 -2.17 -0.49
CA PHE A 207 -5.33 -1.02 -0.93
C PHE A 207 -4.79 -0.46 -2.25
N THR A 208 -3.47 -0.27 -2.38
CA THR A 208 -2.82 0.19 -3.60
C THR A 208 -3.09 -0.75 -4.77
N PHE A 209 -2.98 -2.07 -4.56
CA PHE A 209 -3.26 -3.07 -5.59
C PHE A 209 -4.70 -2.97 -6.10
N ARG A 210 -5.67 -2.88 -5.20
CA ARG A 210 -7.10 -2.76 -5.52
C ARG A 210 -7.42 -1.45 -6.20
N PHE A 211 -6.94 -0.34 -5.64
CA PHE A 211 -7.20 0.99 -6.17
C PHE A 211 -6.68 1.14 -7.60
N ASN A 212 -5.43 0.77 -7.84
CA ASN A 212 -4.81 0.89 -9.16
C ASN A 212 -5.43 -0.01 -10.23
N ARG A 213 -6.23 -1.00 -9.82
CA ARG A 213 -6.92 -1.94 -10.72
C ARG A 213 -8.45 -1.86 -10.64
N ARG A 214 -8.98 -0.80 -10.01
CA ARG A 214 -10.42 -0.62 -9.80
C ARG A 214 -11.23 -0.54 -11.09
N LYS A 215 -10.61 -0.08 -12.18
CA LYS A 215 -11.22 -0.01 -13.51
C LYS A 215 -11.20 -1.37 -14.26
N SER A 216 -10.54 -2.40 -13.75
CA SER A 216 -10.46 -3.69 -14.42
C SER A 216 -11.83 -4.39 -14.45
N LYS A 217 -12.30 -4.68 -15.66
CA LYS A 217 -13.55 -5.42 -15.87
C LYS A 217 -13.38 -6.95 -15.73
N SER A 218 -12.13 -7.45 -15.81
CA SER A 218 -11.84 -8.88 -15.75
C SER A 218 -11.24 -9.30 -14.41
N ARG A 219 -12.00 -10.07 -13.63
CA ARG A 219 -11.53 -10.66 -12.37
C ARG A 219 -10.45 -11.73 -12.58
N GLY A 220 -10.56 -12.49 -13.66
CA GLY A 220 -9.56 -13.47 -14.05
C GLY A 220 -8.18 -12.85 -14.28
N LYS A 221 -8.10 -11.65 -14.88
CA LYS A 221 -6.85 -10.92 -15.05
C LYS A 221 -6.25 -10.49 -13.70
N LEU A 222 -7.07 -10.10 -12.72
CA LEU A 222 -6.59 -9.76 -11.37
C LEU A 222 -6.04 -10.99 -10.66
N PHE A 223 -6.75 -12.11 -10.72
CA PHE A 223 -6.30 -13.39 -10.19
C PHE A 223 -4.95 -13.80 -10.82
N TYR A 224 -4.89 -13.83 -12.14
CA TYR A 224 -3.66 -14.19 -12.87
C TYR A 224 -2.48 -13.29 -12.48
N ARG A 225 -2.71 -11.97 -12.39
CA ARG A 225 -1.67 -11.03 -11.96
C ARG A 225 -1.20 -11.32 -10.54
N LEU A 226 -2.09 -11.65 -9.61
CA LEU A 226 -1.70 -12.00 -8.25
C LEU A 226 -0.91 -13.31 -8.22
N VAL A 227 -1.28 -14.32 -9.04
CA VAL A 227 -0.51 -15.56 -9.17
C VAL A 227 0.91 -15.28 -9.67
N GLN A 228 1.04 -14.52 -10.76
CA GLN A 228 2.36 -14.15 -11.29
C GLN A 228 3.23 -13.46 -10.23
N GLN A 229 2.67 -12.51 -9.50
CA GLN A 229 3.40 -11.80 -8.45
C GLN A 229 3.76 -12.71 -7.28
N ALA A 230 2.88 -13.63 -6.90
CA ALA A 230 3.13 -14.59 -5.82
C ALA A 230 4.26 -15.58 -6.14
N MET A 231 4.51 -15.83 -7.44
CA MET A 231 5.64 -16.65 -7.90
C MET A 231 6.95 -15.85 -8.01
N ALA A 232 6.86 -14.53 -8.15
CA ALA A 232 8.01 -13.66 -8.41
C ALA A 232 8.57 -12.96 -7.15
N VAL A 233 7.85 -13.01 -6.02
CA VAL A 233 8.32 -12.41 -4.76
C VAL A 233 9.00 -13.46 -3.88
N ASP A 234 9.99 -12.99 -3.13
CA ASP A 234 10.71 -13.83 -2.17
C ASP A 234 9.78 -14.51 -1.15
N PRO A 235 10.18 -15.69 -0.65
CA PRO A 235 9.44 -16.37 0.40
C PRO A 235 9.31 -15.51 1.66
N MET A 236 8.09 -15.45 2.19
CA MET A 236 7.83 -14.80 3.46
C MET A 236 7.36 -15.83 4.49
N MET A 237 8.10 -15.97 5.57
CA MET A 237 7.78 -16.93 6.61
C MET A 237 6.76 -16.38 7.60
N GLY A 238 5.90 -17.24 8.13
CA GLY A 238 4.90 -16.84 9.12
C GLY A 238 5.48 -16.23 10.40
N LYS A 239 6.72 -16.59 10.77
CA LYS A 239 7.46 -16.01 11.89
C LYS A 239 7.83 -14.55 11.63
N ASP A 240 8.22 -14.19 10.40
CA ASP A 240 8.61 -12.85 10.02
C ASP A 240 7.41 -11.89 10.05
N ILE A 241 6.24 -12.39 9.62
CA ILE A 241 4.99 -11.63 9.71
C ILE A 241 4.61 -11.36 11.16
N LYS A 242 4.78 -12.33 12.06
CA LYS A 242 4.40 -12.19 13.48
C LYS A 242 5.37 -11.32 14.28
N GLY A 243 6.64 -11.46 14.00
CA GLY A 243 7.71 -10.75 14.71
C GLY A 243 7.77 -9.27 14.40
N ALA A 244 7.00 -8.82 13.40
CA ALA A 244 6.82 -7.45 12.91
C ALA A 244 7.96 -6.47 13.23
N LYS A 245 9.21 -6.91 13.15
CA LYS A 245 10.29 -6.03 12.76
C LYS A 245 9.96 -5.71 11.31
N ALA A 246 9.32 -4.56 11.11
CA ALA A 246 9.08 -4.04 9.78
C ALA A 246 10.42 -4.14 9.04
N LYS A 247 10.59 -5.18 8.23
CA LYS A 247 11.58 -5.14 7.18
C LYS A 247 11.07 -4.02 6.29
N HIS A 248 11.58 -2.80 6.51
CA HIS A 248 11.54 -1.81 5.47
C HIS A 248 11.94 -2.57 4.22
N ARG A 249 11.06 -2.62 3.24
CA ARG A 249 11.46 -2.91 1.87
C ARG A 249 12.34 -1.74 1.44
N THR A 250 13.59 -1.74 1.90
CA THR A 250 14.66 -1.09 1.18
C THR A 250 14.73 -1.86 -0.12
N GLN A 251 14.03 -1.36 -1.14
CA GLN A 251 14.34 -1.73 -2.50
C GLN A 251 15.67 -1.02 -2.79
N ASP A 252 16.77 -1.61 -2.32
CA ASP A 252 18.08 -1.36 -2.87
C ASP A 252 18.05 -2.00 -4.26
N ILE A 253 17.49 -1.28 -5.22
CA ILE A 253 17.71 -1.55 -6.62
C ILE A 253 19.11 -1.00 -6.88
N VAL A 254 20.10 -1.86 -6.73
CA VAL A 254 21.42 -1.63 -7.33
C VAL A 254 21.20 -1.66 -8.83
N TYR A 255 21.19 -0.49 -9.45
CA TYR A 255 21.35 -0.38 -10.89
C TYR A 255 22.83 -0.65 -11.18
N THR A 256 23.15 -1.83 -11.68
CA THR A 256 24.34 -2.09 -12.49
C THR A 256 24.00 -1.88 -13.94
#